data_6e2019c920653b479e7be59a96ceb03e
#
_entry.id   6e2019c920653b479e7be59a96ceb03e
#
_cell.length_a   1.000
_cell.length_b   1.000
_cell.length_c   1.000
_cell.angle_alpha   90.00
_cell.angle_beta   90.00
_cell.angle_gamma   90.00
#
_symmetry.space_group_name_H-M   'P 1'
#
loop_
_entity.id
_entity.type
_entity.pdbx_description
1 polymer ?
#
loop_
_entity_poly.entity_id
_entity_poly.type
_entity_poly.pdbx_seq_one_letter_code
_entity_poly.pdbx_strand_id
1 'polypeptide(L)'
;RAAIFAPDYAGGMVVKFVKIECLGGYMGRSFGIALLLVTMMICTGLSGCIGEDLDFGTNDENLGAGIPGSLTMACLSSQKYTSMVLEIDYESGYKPETSSTDLLKERLEQVCDKPEGIDILLTETNFQHSGTWSADDVRDKGLEAKSKDPQSGNTLYWQALFPSGEYENDGVLGVAVDASTVAIFGDSVDEAEGPIFNRPSSEEIENCVLVHEFGHLLGLVNLVYQSPVDHEDPDHPGHSNNEESVMY
;
A
#
# COMPACT_ATOMS: atom_id res chain seq x y z
N ARG A 1 -16.84 -9.33 14.67
CA ARG A 1 -16.67 -8.46 15.87
C ARG A 1 -15.72 -7.37 15.48
N ALA A 2 -16.16 -6.14 15.66
CA ALA A 2 -15.46 -4.92 15.22
C ALA A 2 -14.11 -4.76 15.91
N ALA A 3 -13.14 -4.30 15.14
CA ALA A 3 -11.88 -3.82 15.65
C ALA A 3 -11.96 -2.33 15.99
N ILE A 4 -11.15 -1.90 16.92
CA ILE A 4 -11.10 -0.51 17.38
C ILE A 4 -9.73 0.05 16.98
N PHE A 5 -9.73 1.18 16.30
CA PHE A 5 -8.54 1.86 15.84
C PHE A 5 -8.26 3.10 16.70
N ALA A 6 -7.00 3.43 16.84
CA ALA A 6 -6.58 4.70 17.40
C ALA A 6 -5.44 5.26 16.54
N PRO A 7 -5.48 6.54 16.14
CA PRO A 7 -4.35 7.15 15.47
C PRO A 7 -3.19 7.22 16.44
N ASP A 8 -2.02 6.75 16.02
CA ASP A 8 -0.80 6.96 16.77
C ASP A 8 -0.23 8.34 16.45
N TYR A 9 0.18 9.07 17.48
CA TYR A 9 0.73 10.44 17.35
C TYR A 9 2.07 10.50 16.59
N ALA A 10 2.64 9.34 16.24
CA ALA A 10 3.91 9.23 15.50
C ALA A 10 3.77 9.21 13.96
N GLY A 11 2.55 9.35 13.43
CA GLY A 11 2.32 9.51 11.99
C GLY A 11 2.37 8.22 11.17
N GLY A 12 2.36 7.05 11.78
CA GLY A 12 2.11 5.77 11.13
C GLY A 12 0.61 5.43 11.13
N MET A 13 0.15 4.78 10.07
CA MET A 13 -1.23 4.30 9.98
C MET A 13 -1.27 2.82 10.27
N VAL A 14 -2.16 2.41 11.16
CA VAL A 14 -2.14 1.08 11.80
C VAL A 14 -3.44 0.35 11.53
N VAL A 15 -3.37 -0.86 11.01
CA VAL A 15 -4.52 -1.74 10.78
C VAL A 15 -4.77 -2.65 11.99
N LYS A 16 -5.95 -2.58 12.57
CA LYS A 16 -6.47 -3.56 13.53
C LYS A 16 -7.60 -4.36 12.92
N PHE A 17 -7.65 -5.62 13.25
CA PHE A 17 -8.51 -6.64 12.68
C PHE A 17 -9.98 -6.26 12.55
N VAL A 18 -10.50 -6.39 11.34
CA VAL A 18 -11.91 -6.61 11.04
C VAL A 18 -12.02 -7.90 10.24
N LYS A 19 -13.14 -8.59 10.35
CA LYS A 19 -13.46 -9.82 9.63
C LYS A 19 -13.17 -9.64 8.13
N ILE A 20 -11.99 -10.11 7.70
CA ILE A 20 -11.58 -10.04 6.30
C ILE A 20 -12.32 -11.15 5.56
N GLU A 21 -13.29 -10.79 4.75
CA GLU A 21 -13.82 -11.65 3.69
C GLU A 21 -13.14 -11.24 2.37
N CYS A 22 -11.91 -11.68 2.17
CA CYS A 22 -11.31 -11.67 0.85
C CYS A 22 -12.06 -12.69 0.00
N LEU A 23 -13.17 -12.26 -0.58
CA LEU A 23 -13.91 -13.07 -1.54
C LEU A 23 -13.05 -13.23 -2.78
N GLY A 24 -12.43 -14.38 -2.91
CA GLY A 24 -11.98 -14.95 -4.18
C GLY A 24 -13.19 -15.15 -5.10
N GLY A 25 -13.78 -14.04 -5.53
CA GLY A 25 -14.95 -14.03 -6.40
C GLY A 25 -14.53 -14.34 -7.83
N TYR A 26 -14.76 -15.55 -8.25
CA TYR A 26 -14.87 -15.94 -9.65
C TYR A 26 -15.95 -15.06 -10.30
N MET A 27 -15.58 -13.96 -10.93
CA MET A 27 -16.53 -13.14 -11.71
C MET A 27 -16.82 -13.80 -13.04
N GLY A 28 -17.97 -14.45 -13.09
CA GLY A 28 -18.63 -14.85 -14.31
C GLY A 28 -18.91 -13.64 -15.20
N ARG A 29 -18.47 -13.73 -16.44
CA ARG A 29 -18.73 -12.77 -17.53
C ARG A 29 -20.22 -12.49 -17.66
N SER A 30 -20.61 -11.23 -17.57
CA SER A 30 -21.85 -10.75 -18.16
C SER A 30 -21.56 -9.48 -18.94
N PHE A 31 -21.64 -9.59 -20.26
CA PHE A 31 -21.54 -8.49 -21.22
C PHE A 31 -22.87 -7.70 -21.20
N GLY A 32 -22.80 -6.46 -20.80
CA GLY A 32 -23.87 -5.48 -21.00
C GLY A 32 -23.35 -4.31 -21.80
N ILE A 33 -23.76 -4.22 -23.08
CA ILE A 33 -23.47 -3.10 -23.97
C ILE A 33 -24.38 -1.94 -23.58
N ALA A 34 -23.79 -0.83 -23.14
CA ALA A 34 -24.49 0.45 -23.05
C ALA A 34 -23.83 1.46 -23.97
N LEU A 35 -24.58 1.81 -24.99
CA LEU A 35 -24.29 2.82 -26.02
C LEU A 35 -24.35 4.20 -25.39
N LEU A 36 -23.28 4.99 -25.50
CA LEU A 36 -23.20 6.33 -24.92
C LEU A 36 -23.07 7.40 -25.98
N LEU A 37 -24.04 8.30 -25.94
CA LEU A 37 -24.12 9.52 -26.76
C LEU A 37 -23.03 10.51 -26.36
N VAL A 38 -22.21 10.87 -27.34
CA VAL A 38 -21.24 11.97 -27.25
C VAL A 38 -21.98 13.28 -27.45
N THR A 39 -21.99 14.11 -26.44
CA THR A 39 -22.31 15.54 -26.58
C THR A 39 -21.01 16.34 -26.56
N MET A 40 -20.66 16.81 -27.74
CA MET A 40 -19.54 17.72 -27.97
C MET A 40 -19.98 19.13 -27.55
N MET A 41 -19.38 19.66 -26.48
CA MET A 41 -19.47 21.09 -26.19
C MET A 41 -18.11 21.74 -26.41
N ILE A 42 -18.06 22.51 -27.48
CA ILE A 42 -16.96 23.40 -27.81
C ILE A 42 -17.08 24.64 -26.93
N CYS A 43 -16.14 24.82 -26.01
CA CYS A 43 -15.90 26.16 -25.43
C CYS A 43 -14.50 26.58 -25.81
N THR A 44 -14.47 27.50 -26.79
CA THR A 44 -13.30 28.33 -27.09
C THR A 44 -13.26 29.46 -26.07
N GLY A 45 -12.10 29.67 -25.44
CA GLY A 45 -11.87 30.94 -24.81
C GLY A 45 -10.81 30.97 -23.71
N LEU A 46 -9.69 31.55 -24.07
CA LEU A 46 -8.73 32.26 -23.23
C LEU A 46 -7.65 31.41 -22.56
N SER A 47 -6.57 31.27 -23.30
CA SER A 47 -5.20 31.05 -22.88
C SER A 47 -4.80 31.98 -21.72
N GLY A 48 -4.39 31.37 -20.65
CA GLY A 48 -3.64 31.92 -19.56
C GLY A 48 -2.87 30.82 -18.92
N CYS A 49 -1.96 30.20 -19.69
CA CYS A 49 -0.93 29.36 -19.12
C CYS A 49 0.04 30.28 -18.39
N ILE A 50 -0.20 30.50 -17.12
CA ILE A 50 0.89 30.76 -16.19
C ILE A 50 1.44 29.38 -15.91
N GLY A 51 2.44 28.98 -16.69
CA GLY A 51 3.32 27.90 -16.33
C GLY A 51 4.16 28.38 -15.14
N GLU A 52 3.64 28.25 -13.95
CA GLU A 52 4.51 28.04 -12.80
C GLU A 52 4.91 26.58 -12.91
N ASP A 53 6.17 26.37 -13.37
CA ASP A 53 6.89 25.16 -13.12
C ASP A 53 6.78 24.94 -11.62
N LEU A 54 5.93 23.99 -11.20
CA LEU A 54 6.04 23.38 -9.89
C LEU A 54 7.35 22.64 -9.93
N ASP A 55 8.41 23.37 -9.60
CA ASP A 55 9.70 22.81 -9.23
C ASP A 55 9.42 21.95 -7.98
N PHE A 56 9.14 20.67 -8.21
CA PHE A 56 9.27 19.65 -7.19
C PHE A 56 10.76 19.63 -6.89
N GLY A 57 11.13 20.49 -5.93
CA GLY A 57 12.52 20.74 -5.56
C GLY A 57 13.29 19.44 -5.50
N THR A 58 14.26 19.35 -6.39
CA THR A 58 15.25 18.28 -6.45
C THR A 58 16.22 18.40 -5.28
N ASN A 59 15.70 18.24 -4.07
CA ASN A 59 16.51 17.88 -2.91
C ASN A 59 16.35 16.38 -2.72
N ASP A 60 17.17 15.62 -3.44
CA ASP A 60 17.21 14.15 -3.48
C ASP A 60 17.50 13.47 -2.13
N GLU A 61 17.50 14.17 -1.03
CA GLU A 61 17.97 13.63 0.25
C GLU A 61 16.86 13.13 1.19
N ASN A 62 15.55 13.19 0.82
CA ASN A 62 14.48 12.77 1.74
C ASN A 62 13.18 12.29 1.08
N LEU A 63 13.21 11.71 -0.10
CA LEU A 63 11.99 11.24 -0.78
C LEU A 63 11.37 9.99 -0.14
N GLY A 64 12.08 9.31 0.76
CA GLY A 64 11.52 8.24 1.59
C GLY A 64 10.80 8.71 2.85
N ALA A 65 10.96 9.97 3.24
CA ALA A 65 10.40 10.55 4.47
C ALA A 65 9.00 11.17 4.29
N GLY A 66 8.33 10.92 3.15
CA GLY A 66 6.97 11.38 2.90
C GLY A 66 5.93 10.60 3.71
N ILE A 67 4.69 11.07 3.64
CA ILE A 67 3.55 10.32 4.19
C ILE A 67 3.06 9.28 3.18
N PRO A 68 2.40 8.19 3.60
CA PRO A 68 1.74 7.26 2.70
C PRO A 68 0.85 7.98 1.69
N GLY A 69 0.93 7.60 0.42
CA GLY A 69 0.20 8.24 -0.68
C GLY A 69 0.92 9.39 -1.38
N SER A 70 2.02 9.92 -0.85
CA SER A 70 2.72 11.05 -1.51
C SER A 70 3.39 10.68 -2.84
N LEU A 71 3.63 9.39 -3.10
CA LEU A 71 4.15 8.88 -4.37
C LEU A 71 3.09 8.27 -5.31
N THR A 72 1.79 8.47 -5.02
CA THR A 72 0.69 7.96 -5.85
C THR A 72 0.85 8.35 -7.32
N MET A 73 1.12 9.62 -7.60
CA MET A 73 1.28 10.10 -8.99
C MET A 73 2.48 9.48 -9.69
N ALA A 74 3.53 9.12 -8.95
CA ALA A 74 4.68 8.40 -9.49
C ALA A 74 4.31 6.97 -9.90
N CYS A 75 3.37 6.32 -9.23
CA CYS A 75 2.81 5.03 -9.64
C CYS A 75 1.87 5.18 -10.85
N LEU A 76 0.89 6.10 -10.78
CA LEU A 76 -0.16 6.24 -11.79
C LEU A 76 0.33 6.77 -13.14
N SER A 77 1.54 7.31 -13.24
CA SER A 77 2.08 7.92 -14.45
C SER A 77 3.44 7.33 -14.82
N SER A 78 3.62 7.04 -16.10
CA SER A 78 4.91 6.61 -16.69
C SER A 78 5.78 7.77 -17.20
N GLN A 79 5.37 9.02 -17.01
CA GLN A 79 6.11 10.18 -17.55
C GLN A 79 7.56 10.25 -17.07
N LYS A 80 7.80 9.92 -15.80
CA LYS A 80 9.13 9.91 -15.19
C LYS A 80 9.60 8.49 -14.87
N TYR A 81 8.72 7.66 -14.33
CA TYR A 81 9.06 6.31 -13.88
C TYR A 81 8.35 5.28 -14.75
N THR A 82 9.11 4.66 -15.66
CA THR A 82 8.60 3.68 -16.64
C THR A 82 8.58 2.26 -16.11
N SER A 83 9.30 2.00 -15.02
CA SER A 83 9.34 0.71 -14.32
C SER A 83 9.12 0.88 -12.82
N MET A 84 8.86 -0.23 -12.14
CA MET A 84 8.74 -0.29 -10.69
C MET A 84 9.42 -1.54 -10.14
N VAL A 85 10.02 -1.41 -8.97
CA VAL A 85 10.55 -2.54 -8.21
C VAL A 85 9.91 -2.54 -6.83
N LEU A 86 9.40 -3.72 -6.47
CA LEU A 86 8.94 -4.02 -5.12
C LEU A 86 10.07 -4.75 -4.40
N GLU A 87 10.76 -4.06 -3.51
CA GLU A 87 11.77 -4.66 -2.64
C GLU A 87 11.06 -5.29 -1.45
N ILE A 88 11.24 -6.58 -1.25
CA ILE A 88 10.64 -7.31 -0.13
C ILE A 88 11.79 -7.89 0.69
N ASP A 89 12.02 -7.28 1.84
CA ASP A 89 13.02 -7.68 2.81
C ASP A 89 12.35 -8.50 3.92
N TYR A 90 12.82 -9.72 4.15
CA TYR A 90 12.21 -10.60 5.14
C TYR A 90 13.25 -11.26 6.04
N GLU A 91 12.94 -11.43 7.31
CA GLU A 91 13.76 -12.24 8.21
C GLU A 91 13.60 -13.74 7.97
N SER A 92 14.58 -14.50 8.40
CA SER A 92 14.55 -15.96 8.27
C SER A 92 13.33 -16.54 8.99
N GLY A 93 12.50 -17.27 8.24
CA GLY A 93 11.23 -17.82 8.73
C GLY A 93 10.00 -16.94 8.43
N TYR A 94 10.18 -15.70 7.96
CA TYR A 94 9.11 -14.74 7.66
C TYR A 94 9.01 -14.39 6.17
N LYS A 95 9.48 -15.32 5.32
CA LYS A 95 9.36 -15.13 3.88
C LYS A 95 7.88 -15.07 3.49
N PRO A 96 7.45 -14.00 2.75
CA PRO A 96 6.06 -13.89 2.33
C PRO A 96 5.63 -15.06 1.45
N GLU A 97 4.35 -15.36 1.48
CA GLU A 97 3.74 -16.34 0.58
C GLU A 97 3.83 -15.85 -0.87
N THR A 98 4.02 -16.80 -1.78
CA THR A 98 4.10 -16.47 -3.20
C THR A 98 2.78 -15.90 -3.71
N SER A 99 1.66 -16.39 -3.21
CA SER A 99 0.33 -15.88 -3.56
C SER A 99 0.14 -14.42 -3.15
N SER A 100 0.70 -14.00 -2.02
CA SER A 100 0.63 -12.61 -1.54
C SER A 100 1.39 -11.66 -2.46
N THR A 101 2.60 -12.03 -2.81
CA THR A 101 3.45 -11.22 -3.71
C THR A 101 2.89 -11.17 -5.14
N ASP A 102 2.38 -12.28 -5.65
CA ASP A 102 1.75 -12.37 -6.98
C ASP A 102 0.47 -11.54 -7.03
N LEU A 103 -0.38 -11.61 -6.00
CA LEU A 103 -1.59 -10.81 -5.90
C LEU A 103 -1.27 -9.31 -5.84
N LEU A 104 -0.32 -8.91 -5.01
CA LEU A 104 0.11 -7.52 -4.93
C LEU A 104 0.58 -7.00 -6.29
N LYS A 105 1.47 -7.75 -6.96
CA LYS A 105 1.95 -7.40 -8.30
C LYS A 105 0.79 -7.25 -9.28
N GLU A 106 -0.12 -8.21 -9.34
CA GLU A 106 -1.31 -8.15 -10.20
C GLU A 106 -2.14 -6.88 -9.95
N ARG A 107 -2.36 -6.50 -8.69
CA ARG A 107 -3.12 -5.29 -8.34
C ARG A 107 -2.40 -4.02 -8.74
N LEU A 108 -1.09 -3.95 -8.52
CA LEU A 108 -0.30 -2.79 -8.93
C LEU A 108 -0.20 -2.66 -10.45
N GLU A 109 -0.09 -3.75 -11.20
CA GLU A 109 -0.13 -3.75 -12.68
C GLU A 109 -1.47 -3.26 -13.24
N GLN A 110 -2.57 -3.38 -12.48
CA GLN A 110 -3.88 -2.87 -12.88
C GLN A 110 -4.01 -1.35 -12.72
N VAL A 111 -3.25 -0.74 -11.82
CA VAL A 111 -3.41 0.68 -11.46
C VAL A 111 -2.19 1.54 -11.79
N CYS A 112 -0.97 1.00 -11.69
CA CYS A 112 0.26 1.74 -11.98
C CYS A 112 0.58 1.67 -13.48
N ASP A 113 0.79 2.83 -14.10
CA ASP A 113 1.26 2.90 -15.49
C ASP A 113 2.78 2.69 -15.55
N LYS A 114 3.19 1.43 -15.71
CA LYS A 114 4.61 1.01 -15.76
C LYS A 114 4.87 0.17 -17.01
N PRO A 115 5.06 0.81 -18.19
CA PRO A 115 5.21 0.10 -19.47
C PRO A 115 6.44 -0.82 -19.53
N GLU A 116 7.47 -0.61 -18.71
CA GLU A 116 8.63 -1.49 -18.59
C GLU A 116 8.44 -2.58 -17.54
N GLY A 117 7.30 -2.61 -16.86
CA GLY A 117 6.90 -3.66 -15.94
C GLY A 117 7.15 -3.34 -14.47
N ILE A 118 6.67 -4.27 -13.63
CA ILE A 118 6.85 -4.28 -12.18
C ILE A 118 7.59 -5.54 -11.80
N ASP A 119 8.75 -5.41 -11.19
CA ASP A 119 9.56 -6.53 -10.72
C ASP A 119 9.49 -6.67 -9.19
N ILE A 120 9.60 -7.89 -8.69
CA ILE A 120 9.70 -8.19 -7.26
C ILE A 120 11.12 -8.65 -6.95
N LEU A 121 11.76 -8.03 -5.97
CA LEU A 121 13.04 -8.41 -5.43
C LEU A 121 12.86 -8.91 -3.99
N LEU A 122 13.10 -10.20 -3.76
CA LEU A 122 13.03 -10.84 -2.45
C LEU A 122 14.42 -10.98 -1.86
N THR A 123 14.65 -10.42 -0.66
CA THR A 123 15.94 -10.46 0.02
C THR A 123 15.76 -10.93 1.46
N GLU A 124 16.47 -12.02 1.85
CA GLU A 124 16.55 -12.39 3.26
C GLU A 124 17.48 -11.43 3.98
N THR A 125 16.94 -10.69 4.94
CA THR A 125 17.59 -9.57 5.62
C THR A 125 17.53 -9.77 7.13
N ASN A 126 18.64 -9.51 7.83
CA ASN A 126 18.66 -9.46 9.29
C ASN A 126 18.55 -8.00 9.73
N PHE A 127 17.38 -7.59 10.20
CA PHE A 127 17.16 -6.21 10.64
C PHE A 127 17.89 -5.83 11.92
N GLN A 128 18.49 -6.81 12.63
CA GLN A 128 19.14 -6.58 13.94
C GLN A 128 18.22 -5.88 14.94
N HIS A 129 16.94 -6.17 14.85
CA HIS A 129 15.88 -5.76 15.74
C HIS A 129 15.10 -7.00 16.16
N SER A 130 14.48 -7.00 17.31
CA SER A 130 13.68 -8.13 17.79
C SER A 130 12.61 -7.68 18.77
N GLY A 131 11.49 -8.38 18.76
CA GLY A 131 10.38 -8.13 19.66
C GLY A 131 9.40 -7.10 19.11
N THR A 132 9.19 -6.02 19.84
CA THR A 132 8.16 -5.03 19.51
C THR A 132 8.70 -3.95 18.57
N TRP A 133 7.96 -3.67 17.50
CA TRP A 133 8.28 -2.67 16.50
C TRP A 133 7.42 -1.42 16.65
N SER A 134 8.04 -0.27 16.56
CA SER A 134 7.36 1.02 16.37
C SER A 134 7.38 1.44 14.90
N ALA A 135 6.61 2.47 14.54
CA ALA A 135 6.67 3.05 13.20
C ALA A 135 8.07 3.61 12.87
N ASP A 136 8.78 4.15 13.86
CA ASP A 136 10.13 4.67 13.69
C ASP A 136 11.13 3.52 13.44
N ASP A 137 11.01 2.39 14.16
CA ASP A 137 11.83 1.21 13.91
C ASP A 137 11.65 0.69 12.48
N VAL A 138 10.40 0.63 11.99
CA VAL A 138 10.11 0.21 10.61
C VAL A 138 10.75 1.17 9.59
N ARG A 139 10.64 2.49 9.81
CA ARG A 139 11.30 3.49 8.94
C ARG A 139 12.80 3.34 8.92
N ASP A 140 13.41 3.26 10.11
CA ASP A 140 14.87 3.21 10.23
C ASP A 140 15.41 1.92 9.61
N LYS A 141 14.80 0.77 9.90
CA LYS A 141 15.22 -0.52 9.34
C LYS A 141 14.89 -0.64 7.86
N GLY A 142 13.78 -0.08 7.41
CA GLY A 142 13.48 0.04 5.98
C GLY A 142 14.52 0.86 5.25
N LEU A 143 14.92 2.00 5.80
CA LEU A 143 15.96 2.85 5.22
C LEU A 143 17.33 2.14 5.17
N GLU A 144 17.70 1.39 6.22
CA GLU A 144 18.94 0.60 6.26
C GLU A 144 18.93 -0.54 5.22
N ALA A 145 17.79 -1.17 4.96
CA ALA A 145 17.67 -2.33 4.07
C ALA A 145 17.49 -1.93 2.59
N LYS A 146 16.96 -0.75 2.30
CA LYS A 146 16.70 -0.30 0.92
C LYS A 146 17.95 -0.39 0.04
N SER A 147 17.79 -1.01 -1.13
CA SER A 147 18.87 -1.06 -2.13
C SER A 147 18.97 0.23 -2.92
N LYS A 148 17.88 0.99 -3.06
CA LYS A 148 17.77 2.24 -3.81
C LYS A 148 16.78 3.21 -3.17
N ASP A 149 17.02 4.48 -3.43
CA ASP A 149 16.03 5.51 -3.11
C ASP A 149 14.71 5.28 -3.87
N PRO A 150 13.56 5.64 -3.28
CA PRO A 150 12.24 5.39 -3.87
C PRO A 150 12.06 5.91 -5.31
N GLN A 151 12.85 6.91 -5.71
CA GLN A 151 12.78 7.54 -7.03
C GLN A 151 14.16 7.51 -7.71
N SER A 152 14.71 6.33 -7.95
CA SER A 152 16.01 6.16 -8.56
C SER A 152 15.94 6.03 -10.08
N GLY A 153 16.47 6.99 -10.80
CA GLY A 153 16.46 7.00 -12.28
C GLY A 153 15.05 7.08 -12.85
N ASN A 154 14.69 6.11 -13.70
CA ASN A 154 13.37 5.95 -14.27
C ASN A 154 12.55 4.82 -13.60
N THR A 155 12.99 4.34 -12.45
CA THR A 155 12.36 3.26 -11.69
C THR A 155 11.83 3.77 -10.36
N LEU A 156 10.59 3.41 -10.04
CA LEU A 156 9.98 3.64 -8.74
C LEU A 156 10.27 2.43 -7.84
N TYR A 157 10.79 2.65 -6.64
CA TYR A 157 11.05 1.59 -5.66
C TYR A 157 10.12 1.73 -4.47
N TRP A 158 9.34 0.69 -4.20
CA TRP A 158 8.56 0.55 -2.97
C TRP A 158 9.05 -0.67 -2.20
N GLN A 159 8.91 -0.63 -0.89
CA GLN A 159 9.48 -1.65 0.00
C GLN A 159 8.44 -2.22 0.95
N ALA A 160 8.49 -3.53 1.16
CA ALA A 160 7.80 -4.22 2.22
C ALA A 160 8.80 -4.95 3.13
N LEU A 161 8.67 -4.77 4.42
CA LEU A 161 9.43 -5.49 5.44
C LEU A 161 8.56 -6.62 6.01
N PHE A 162 9.15 -7.80 6.16
CA PHE A 162 8.58 -8.93 6.87
C PHE A 162 9.49 -9.28 8.04
N PRO A 163 9.42 -8.52 9.12
CA PRO A 163 10.26 -8.73 10.29
C PRO A 163 9.72 -9.84 11.19
N SER A 164 10.57 -10.34 12.08
CA SER A 164 10.15 -11.11 13.25
C SER A 164 9.57 -10.18 14.33
N GLY A 165 8.66 -10.69 15.14
CA GLY A 165 8.01 -9.95 16.22
C GLY A 165 6.73 -9.25 15.79
N GLU A 166 6.25 -8.33 16.62
CA GLU A 166 4.94 -7.72 16.53
C GLU A 166 5.04 -6.20 16.57
N TYR A 167 4.01 -5.53 16.08
CA TYR A 167 3.91 -4.08 16.24
C TYR A 167 3.58 -3.72 17.69
N GLU A 168 3.97 -2.52 18.14
CA GLU A 168 3.77 -2.05 19.53
C GLU A 168 2.29 -1.97 19.97
N ASN A 169 1.38 -1.84 19.02
CA ASN A 169 -0.05 -1.89 19.27
C ASN A 169 -0.59 -3.29 18.98
N ASP A 170 -1.21 -3.91 19.98
CA ASP A 170 -1.77 -5.25 19.87
C ASP A 170 -2.72 -5.42 18.68
N GLY A 171 -2.55 -6.52 17.94
CA GLY A 171 -3.43 -6.93 16.85
C GLY A 171 -3.23 -6.12 15.56
N VAL A 172 -2.14 -5.40 15.42
CA VAL A 172 -1.71 -4.78 14.16
C VAL A 172 -1.01 -5.83 13.32
N LEU A 173 -1.46 -5.98 12.06
CA LEU A 173 -0.94 -6.96 11.13
C LEU A 173 0.04 -6.38 10.14
N GLY A 174 -0.14 -5.11 9.83
CA GLY A 174 0.70 -4.35 8.92
C GLY A 174 0.68 -2.87 9.25
N VAL A 175 1.60 -2.12 8.68
CA VAL A 175 1.68 -0.67 8.82
C VAL A 175 2.35 -0.05 7.59
N ALA A 176 1.79 1.04 7.09
CA ALA A 176 2.44 1.92 6.11
C ALA A 176 3.05 3.12 6.86
N VAL A 177 4.37 3.28 6.79
CA VAL A 177 5.09 4.23 7.66
C VAL A 177 5.57 5.49 6.94
N ASP A 178 5.77 5.41 5.63
CA ASP A 178 6.20 6.54 4.80
C ASP A 178 5.65 6.43 3.37
N ALA A 179 6.18 7.21 2.43
CA ALA A 179 5.73 7.25 1.03
C ALA A 179 5.96 5.95 0.25
N SER A 180 6.79 5.05 0.73
CA SER A 180 7.30 3.90 -0.02
C SER A 180 7.53 2.64 0.81
N THR A 181 7.30 2.67 2.12
CA THR A 181 7.65 1.59 3.04
C THR A 181 6.44 1.11 3.82
N VAL A 182 6.24 -0.20 3.80
CA VAL A 182 5.27 -0.91 4.65
C VAL A 182 5.97 -2.01 5.43
N ALA A 183 5.34 -2.48 6.51
CA ALA A 183 5.75 -3.72 7.19
C ALA A 183 4.54 -4.62 7.42
N ILE A 184 4.77 -5.94 7.36
CA ILE A 184 3.79 -6.97 7.65
C ILE A 184 4.34 -7.85 8.77
N PHE A 185 3.59 -8.03 9.84
CA PHE A 185 4.02 -8.75 11.03
C PHE A 185 3.48 -10.19 10.98
N GLY A 186 4.33 -11.14 10.54
CA GLY A 186 3.96 -12.53 10.33
C GLY A 186 3.43 -13.21 11.60
N ASP A 187 4.03 -12.93 12.77
CA ASP A 187 3.55 -13.47 14.05
C ASP A 187 2.10 -13.03 14.33
N SER A 188 1.77 -11.75 14.11
CA SER A 188 0.41 -11.24 14.26
C SER A 188 -0.55 -11.82 13.21
N VAL A 189 -0.07 -12.04 11.98
CA VAL A 189 -0.85 -12.70 10.90
C VAL A 189 -1.19 -14.13 11.29
N ASP A 190 -0.24 -14.90 11.81
CA ASP A 190 -0.43 -16.28 12.25
C ASP A 190 -1.36 -16.37 13.48
N GLU A 191 -1.25 -15.46 14.43
CA GLU A 191 -2.17 -15.39 15.58
C GLU A 191 -3.61 -15.06 15.18
N ALA A 192 -3.75 -14.35 14.08
CA ALA A 192 -5.02 -13.98 13.51
C ALA A 192 -5.73 -15.14 12.82
N GLU A 193 -5.01 -16.19 12.44
CA GLU A 193 -5.60 -17.42 11.93
C GLU A 193 -6.57 -18.01 12.96
N GLY A 194 -7.75 -18.32 12.53
CA GLY A 194 -8.77 -18.83 13.44
C GLY A 194 -8.88 -20.34 13.49
N PRO A 195 -9.67 -20.87 14.44
CA PRO A 195 -9.91 -22.29 14.51
C PRO A 195 -10.59 -22.80 13.23
N ILE A 196 -10.19 -23.95 12.79
CA ILE A 196 -10.37 -24.76 11.57
C ILE A 196 -11.69 -24.63 10.78
N PHE A 197 -12.71 -23.98 11.30
CA PHE A 197 -14.02 -23.84 10.64
C PHE A 197 -14.46 -22.37 10.65
N ASN A 198 -14.41 -21.71 9.51
CA ASN A 198 -14.94 -20.36 9.23
C ASN A 198 -14.03 -19.15 9.52
N ARG A 199 -12.72 -19.26 9.38
CA ARG A 199 -11.82 -18.09 9.38
C ARG A 199 -10.84 -18.18 8.22
N PRO A 200 -10.34 -17.06 7.70
CA PRO A 200 -9.28 -17.07 6.69
C PRO A 200 -8.02 -17.74 7.26
N SER A 201 -7.27 -18.40 6.39
CA SER A 201 -5.92 -18.88 6.70
C SER A 201 -4.95 -17.71 6.85
N SER A 202 -3.79 -17.94 7.48
CA SER A 202 -2.72 -16.93 7.54
C SER A 202 -2.30 -16.45 6.15
N GLU A 203 -2.25 -17.32 5.15
CA GLU A 203 -2.01 -16.97 3.75
C GLU A 203 -3.07 -16.00 3.20
N GLU A 204 -4.35 -16.27 3.42
CA GLU A 204 -5.44 -15.37 2.97
C GLU A 204 -5.39 -14.02 3.70
N ILE A 205 -5.00 -14.01 4.97
CA ILE A 205 -4.83 -12.80 5.76
C ILE A 205 -3.64 -12.01 5.22
N GLU A 206 -2.49 -12.63 5.02
CA GLU A 206 -1.30 -11.97 4.47
C GLU A 206 -1.59 -11.37 3.10
N ASN A 207 -2.27 -12.10 2.21
CA ASN A 207 -2.71 -11.62 0.90
C ASN A 207 -3.48 -10.30 1.00
N CYS A 208 -4.39 -10.21 1.95
CA CYS A 208 -5.21 -9.02 2.13
C CYS A 208 -4.45 -7.88 2.78
N VAL A 209 -3.70 -8.16 3.84
CA VAL A 209 -2.94 -7.14 4.58
C VAL A 209 -1.88 -6.51 3.69
N LEU A 210 -1.14 -7.31 2.92
CA LEU A 210 -0.12 -6.78 2.01
C LEU A 210 -0.73 -5.82 0.97
N VAL A 211 -1.84 -6.20 0.34
CA VAL A 211 -2.55 -5.32 -0.62
C VAL A 211 -3.12 -4.08 0.08
N HIS A 212 -3.61 -4.21 1.31
CA HIS A 212 -4.13 -3.10 2.12
C HIS A 212 -3.06 -2.06 2.40
N GLU A 213 -1.88 -2.48 2.91
CA GLU A 213 -0.80 -1.55 3.22
C GLU A 213 -0.29 -0.81 1.96
N PHE A 214 -0.19 -1.51 0.83
CA PHE A 214 0.10 -0.86 -0.44
C PHE A 214 -1.04 0.06 -0.92
N GLY A 215 -2.27 -0.18 -0.51
CA GLY A 215 -3.39 0.74 -0.69
C GLY A 215 -3.13 2.10 -0.02
N HIS A 216 -2.53 2.11 1.17
CA HIS A 216 -2.09 3.36 1.81
C HIS A 216 -0.97 4.06 1.01
N LEU A 217 0.00 3.31 0.44
CA LEU A 217 1.02 3.89 -0.44
C LEU A 217 0.41 4.46 -1.73
N LEU A 218 -0.72 3.91 -2.19
CA LEU A 218 -1.52 4.45 -3.29
C LEU A 218 -2.37 5.66 -2.88
N GLY A 219 -2.33 6.08 -1.63
CA GLY A 219 -3.09 7.21 -1.12
C GLY A 219 -4.60 6.97 -1.06
N LEU A 220 -5.02 5.70 -1.01
CA LEU A 220 -6.43 5.35 -0.92
C LEU A 220 -7.02 5.84 0.41
N VAL A 221 -8.30 6.21 0.32
CA VAL A 221 -9.14 6.70 1.44
C VAL A 221 -8.60 7.99 2.07
N ASN A 222 -8.56 9.06 1.24
CA ASN A 222 -8.37 10.45 1.68
C ASN A 222 -7.06 10.80 2.40
N LEU A 223 -6.00 10.00 2.27
CA LEU A 223 -4.72 10.30 2.93
C LEU A 223 -4.05 11.57 2.40
N VAL A 224 -3.85 11.63 1.08
CA VAL A 224 -3.22 12.77 0.39
C VAL A 224 -4.23 13.47 -0.52
N TYR A 225 -5.07 12.69 -1.19
CA TYR A 225 -6.05 13.16 -2.14
C TYR A 225 -7.46 12.95 -1.60
N GLN A 226 -8.22 14.03 -1.52
CA GLN A 226 -9.62 13.95 -1.08
C GLN A 226 -10.51 13.39 -2.19
N SER A 227 -11.26 12.34 -1.88
CA SER A 227 -12.28 11.81 -2.78
C SER A 227 -13.47 12.76 -2.87
N PRO A 228 -14.07 12.93 -4.07
CA PRO A 228 -15.33 13.68 -4.20
C PRO A 228 -16.54 12.90 -3.63
N VAL A 229 -16.38 11.63 -3.32
CA VAL A 229 -17.41 10.77 -2.71
C VAL A 229 -16.97 10.43 -1.29
N ASP A 230 -17.85 10.70 -0.34
CA ASP A 230 -17.62 10.34 1.05
C ASP A 230 -17.67 8.81 1.20
N HIS A 231 -16.55 8.23 1.56
CA HIS A 231 -16.39 6.78 1.71
C HIS A 231 -15.41 6.43 2.85
N GLU A 232 -14.92 7.42 3.55
CA GLU A 232 -14.02 7.24 4.69
C GLU A 232 -14.82 6.86 5.93
N ASP A 233 -14.29 5.94 6.73
CA ASP A 233 -14.81 5.63 8.04
C ASP A 233 -14.43 6.78 9.00
N PRO A 234 -15.39 7.52 9.56
CA PRO A 234 -15.10 8.63 10.46
C PRO A 234 -14.44 8.21 11.79
N ASP A 235 -14.60 6.95 12.17
CA ASP A 235 -13.99 6.40 13.38
C ASP A 235 -12.57 5.86 13.10
N HIS A 236 -12.25 5.64 11.81
CA HIS A 236 -10.98 5.07 11.36
C HIS A 236 -10.44 5.82 10.14
N PRO A 237 -9.88 7.03 10.32
CA PRO A 237 -9.35 7.83 9.22
C PRO A 237 -8.36 7.04 8.36
N GLY A 238 -8.46 7.23 7.03
CA GLY A 238 -7.65 6.50 6.06
C GLY A 238 -8.18 5.11 5.70
N HIS A 239 -9.32 4.71 6.27
CA HIS A 239 -9.99 3.45 5.96
C HIS A 239 -11.37 3.68 5.37
N SER A 240 -11.85 2.70 4.62
CA SER A 240 -13.16 2.76 3.97
C SER A 240 -14.28 2.36 4.93
N ASN A 241 -15.43 3.02 4.84
CA ASN A 241 -16.66 2.59 5.52
C ASN A 241 -17.39 1.43 4.81
N ASN A 242 -16.82 0.88 3.74
CA ASN A 242 -17.37 -0.23 2.97
C ASN A 242 -16.68 -1.55 3.36
N GLU A 243 -17.42 -2.46 3.99
CA GLU A 243 -16.95 -3.79 4.42
C GLU A 243 -16.43 -4.68 3.28
N GLU A 244 -16.78 -4.39 2.02
CA GLU A 244 -16.29 -5.12 0.84
C GLU A 244 -14.97 -4.54 0.30
N SER A 245 -14.50 -3.44 0.85
CA SER A 245 -13.25 -2.82 0.44
C SER A 245 -12.05 -3.47 1.12
N VAL A 246 -10.97 -3.66 0.38
CA VAL A 246 -9.68 -4.04 0.98
C VAL A 246 -9.18 -2.98 1.97
N MET A 247 -9.63 -1.73 1.84
CA MET A 247 -9.30 -0.63 2.74
C MET A 247 -10.29 -0.46 3.91
N TYR A 248 -11.13 -1.46 4.21
CA TYR A 248 -12.06 -1.45 5.34
C TYR A 248 -11.41 -1.73 6.67
#